data_43cd5b45f7cc65d3609b0dbf8ba08242
#
_entry.id   43cd5b45f7cc65d3609b0dbf8ba08242
#
_cell.length_a   1.000
_cell.length_b   1.000
_cell.length_c   1.000
_cell.angle_alpha   90.00
_cell.angle_beta   90.00
_cell.angle_gamma   90.00
#
_symmetry.space_group_name_H-M   'P 1'
#
loop_
_entity.id
_entity.type
_entity.pdbx_description
1 polymer ?
#
loop_
_entity_poly.entity_id
_entity_poly.type
_entity_poly.pdbx_seq_one_letter_code
_entity_poly.pdbx_strand_id
1 'polypeptide(L)'
;LSYDGNSGRADATGNVVITQADKTMTGAKGWYNTKTQEANLDGGVSMIGSDMAMSAQTVHSYNNNKFTANGSVHLQRADRQIFGDSVEYSTDSEYGLVTGNARLIAEGTTLTGDKVEGWMKEVRAVAQGNVTFSNPERNVSGSADRASYTRTPN
;
A
#
# COMPACT_ATOMS: atom_id res chain seq x y z
N LEU A 1 2.91 17.99 -20.54
CA LEU A 1 2.74 18.64 -19.22
C LEU A 1 1.95 19.94 -19.38
N SER A 2 0.88 20.09 -18.62
CA SER A 2 0.11 21.34 -18.55
C SER A 2 -0.08 21.74 -17.07
N TYR A 3 -0.17 23.05 -16.83
CA TYR A 3 -0.31 23.58 -15.48
C TYR A 3 -1.34 24.70 -15.47
N ASP A 4 -2.29 24.63 -14.52
CA ASP A 4 -3.28 25.67 -14.27
C ASP A 4 -2.96 26.36 -12.93
N GLY A 5 -2.53 27.63 -12.99
CA GLY A 5 -2.17 28.38 -11.79
C GLY A 5 -3.34 28.71 -10.87
N ASN A 6 -4.58 28.76 -11.39
CA ASN A 6 -5.76 29.05 -10.60
C ASN A 6 -6.15 27.87 -9.72
N SER A 7 -6.17 26.66 -10.26
CA SER A 7 -6.48 25.44 -9.52
C SER A 7 -5.26 24.84 -8.82
N GLY A 8 -4.07 25.18 -9.27
CA GLY A 8 -2.82 24.58 -8.80
C GLY A 8 -2.55 23.19 -9.36
N ARG A 9 -3.28 22.78 -10.40
CA ARG A 9 -3.18 21.45 -10.97
C ARG A 9 -2.23 21.37 -12.15
N ALA A 10 -1.32 20.40 -12.10
CA ALA A 10 -0.46 20.03 -13.22
C ALA A 10 -0.86 18.64 -13.74
N ASP A 11 -1.06 18.53 -15.04
CA ASP A 11 -1.35 17.26 -15.72
C ASP A 11 -0.13 16.85 -16.55
N ALA A 12 0.20 15.57 -16.56
CA ALA A 12 1.34 15.03 -17.27
C ALA A 12 1.01 13.69 -17.93
N THR A 13 1.57 13.45 -19.10
CA THR A 13 1.46 12.19 -19.81
C THR A 13 2.83 11.77 -20.35
N GLY A 14 3.04 10.46 -20.46
CA GLY A 14 4.28 9.88 -20.99
C GLY A 14 5.41 9.87 -19.95
N ASN A 15 5.66 8.73 -19.35
CA ASN A 15 6.75 8.54 -18.38
C ASN A 15 6.75 9.60 -17.28
N VAL A 16 5.62 9.70 -16.57
CA VAL A 16 5.46 10.70 -15.51
C VAL A 16 6.26 10.29 -14.29
N VAL A 17 7.02 11.24 -13.72
CA VAL A 17 7.75 11.05 -12.47
C VAL A 17 7.33 12.16 -11.51
N ILE A 18 6.88 11.77 -10.31
CA ILE A 18 6.56 12.70 -9.23
C ILE A 18 7.46 12.39 -8.05
N THR A 19 8.20 13.38 -7.59
CA THR A 19 9.01 13.27 -6.38
C THR A 19 8.38 14.12 -5.30
N GLN A 20 8.08 13.51 -4.16
CA GLN A 20 7.42 14.18 -3.06
C GLN A 20 8.01 13.65 -1.75
N ALA A 21 8.63 14.55 -0.97
CA ALA A 21 9.37 14.17 0.24
C ALA A 21 10.45 13.12 -0.09
N ASP A 22 10.41 11.95 0.56
CA ASP A 22 11.35 10.85 0.33
C ASP A 22 10.83 9.81 -0.68
N LYS A 23 9.72 10.11 -1.38
CA LYS A 23 9.06 9.17 -2.27
C LYS A 23 9.21 9.60 -3.72
N THR A 24 9.42 8.62 -4.60
CA THR A 24 9.39 8.81 -6.05
C THR A 24 8.33 7.90 -6.63
N MET A 25 7.38 8.50 -7.35
CA MET A 25 6.29 7.78 -8.03
C MET A 25 6.44 7.92 -9.53
N THR A 26 6.24 6.82 -10.25
CA THR A 26 6.29 6.81 -11.71
C THR A 26 5.01 6.19 -12.28
N GLY A 27 4.58 6.65 -13.42
CA GLY A 27 3.39 6.14 -14.11
C GLY A 27 3.31 6.63 -15.55
N ALA A 28 2.33 6.16 -16.30
CA ALA A 28 2.15 6.56 -17.69
C ALA A 28 1.54 7.95 -17.82
N LYS A 29 0.61 8.29 -16.94
CA LYS A 29 -0.03 9.59 -16.87
C LYS A 29 -0.42 9.92 -15.44
N GLY A 30 -0.59 11.19 -15.15
CA GLY A 30 -1.00 11.59 -13.82
C GLY A 30 -1.22 13.08 -13.69
N TRP A 31 -1.60 13.49 -12.51
CA TRP A 31 -1.72 14.89 -12.16
C TRP A 31 -1.25 15.13 -10.73
N TYR A 32 -0.85 16.36 -10.47
CA TYR A 32 -0.44 16.83 -9.15
C TYR A 32 -1.09 18.18 -8.88
N ASN A 33 -1.60 18.37 -7.67
CA ASN A 33 -2.15 19.65 -7.24
C ASN A 33 -1.25 20.28 -6.18
N THR A 34 -0.65 21.43 -6.52
CA THR A 34 0.29 22.11 -5.64
C THR A 34 -0.38 22.74 -4.42
N LYS A 35 -1.67 23.03 -4.50
CA LYS A 35 -2.41 23.65 -3.40
C LYS A 35 -2.88 22.62 -2.37
N THR A 36 -3.38 21.47 -2.84
CA THR A 36 -3.88 20.41 -1.96
C THR A 36 -2.82 19.36 -1.64
N GLN A 37 -1.73 19.31 -2.42
CA GLN A 37 -0.66 18.31 -2.36
C GLN A 37 -1.17 16.90 -2.68
N GLU A 38 -2.27 16.81 -3.41
CA GLU A 38 -2.78 15.54 -3.91
C GLU A 38 -2.12 15.19 -5.24
N ALA A 39 -1.96 13.90 -5.48
CA ALA A 39 -1.43 13.38 -6.72
C ALA A 39 -2.17 12.12 -7.14
N ASN A 40 -2.27 11.88 -8.44
CA ASN A 40 -2.82 10.64 -8.97
C ASN A 40 -1.95 10.18 -10.13
N LEU A 41 -1.65 8.90 -10.16
CA LEU A 41 -0.91 8.26 -11.24
C LEU A 41 -1.65 7.04 -11.74
N ASP A 42 -1.65 6.85 -13.05
CA ASP A 42 -2.31 5.75 -13.75
C ASP A 42 -1.37 5.10 -14.74
N GLY A 43 -1.75 3.90 -15.18
CA GLY A 43 -1.06 3.19 -16.26
C GLY A 43 0.17 2.43 -15.80
N GLY A 44 0.05 1.70 -14.72
CA GLY A 44 1.18 0.96 -14.16
C GLY A 44 2.06 1.87 -13.31
N VAL A 45 1.78 1.92 -12.02
CA VAL A 45 2.44 2.83 -11.09
C VAL A 45 3.47 2.09 -10.25
N SER A 46 4.63 2.71 -10.09
CA SER A 46 5.66 2.28 -9.14
C SER A 46 5.93 3.42 -8.18
N MET A 47 5.97 3.13 -6.88
CA MET A 47 6.34 4.08 -5.86
C MET A 47 7.49 3.51 -5.03
N ILE A 48 8.54 4.31 -4.87
CA ILE A 48 9.72 3.92 -4.10
C ILE A 48 9.99 5.01 -3.06
N GLY A 49 10.06 4.60 -1.81
CA GLY A 49 10.47 5.44 -0.68
C GLY A 49 11.76 4.92 -0.06
N SER A 50 12.17 5.51 1.06
CA SER A 50 13.40 5.11 1.74
C SER A 50 13.34 3.69 2.30
N ASP A 51 12.17 3.24 2.74
CA ASP A 51 11.97 1.92 3.35
C ASP A 51 10.80 1.16 2.74
N MET A 52 10.23 1.65 1.64
CA MET A 52 9.01 1.11 1.07
C MET A 52 9.05 1.11 -0.45
N ALA A 53 8.53 0.05 -1.06
CA ALA A 53 8.32 -0.03 -2.50
C ALA A 53 6.90 -0.54 -2.76
N MET A 54 6.23 0.03 -3.74
CA MET A 54 4.86 -0.35 -4.09
C MET A 54 4.67 -0.33 -5.60
N SER A 55 3.86 -1.25 -6.10
CA SER A 55 3.40 -1.26 -7.49
C SER A 55 1.89 -1.48 -7.53
N ALA A 56 1.22 -0.85 -8.49
CA ALA A 56 -0.23 -0.95 -8.68
C ALA A 56 -0.60 -0.44 -10.08
N GLN A 57 -1.85 -0.58 -10.48
CA GLN A 57 -2.34 0.03 -11.72
C GLN A 57 -2.55 1.52 -11.57
N THR A 58 -3.11 1.93 -10.44
CA THR A 58 -3.42 3.33 -10.12
C THR A 58 -3.04 3.62 -8.69
N VAL A 59 -2.48 4.79 -8.43
CA VAL A 59 -2.17 5.27 -7.07
C VAL A 59 -2.66 6.71 -6.93
N HIS A 60 -3.37 6.97 -5.83
CA HIS A 60 -3.78 8.31 -5.44
C HIS A 60 -3.14 8.65 -4.10
N SER A 61 -2.43 9.74 -4.04
CA SER A 61 -1.76 10.23 -2.82
C SER A 61 -2.50 11.45 -2.29
N TYR A 62 -2.81 11.44 -0.99
CA TYR A 62 -3.51 12.52 -0.30
C TYR A 62 -2.52 13.23 0.61
N ASN A 63 -2.12 14.42 0.25
CA ASN A 63 -1.42 15.35 1.15
C ASN A 63 -0.24 14.72 1.94
N ASN A 64 0.53 13.83 1.29
CA ASN A 64 1.72 13.16 1.84
C ASN A 64 1.49 12.17 2.99
N ASN A 65 0.30 12.12 3.58
CA ASN A 65 0.07 11.29 4.78
C ASN A 65 -0.82 10.07 4.54
N LYS A 66 -1.38 9.93 3.34
CA LYS A 66 -2.24 8.80 3.00
C LYS A 66 -2.17 8.54 1.49
N PHE A 67 -2.21 7.28 1.10
CA PHE A 67 -2.40 6.93 -0.30
C PHE A 67 -3.31 5.72 -0.44
N THR A 68 -3.95 5.62 -1.61
CA THR A 68 -4.71 4.45 -2.01
C THR A 68 -4.12 3.91 -3.31
N ALA A 69 -4.06 2.61 -3.42
CA ALA A 69 -3.56 1.93 -4.62
C ALA A 69 -4.58 0.89 -5.05
N ASN A 70 -4.80 0.76 -6.34
CA ASN A 70 -5.78 -0.16 -6.91
C ASN A 70 -5.17 -0.92 -8.07
N GLY A 71 -5.61 -2.17 -8.23
CA GLY A 71 -5.22 -3.04 -9.33
C GLY A 71 -3.93 -3.78 -9.08
N SER A 72 -4.01 -5.05 -8.68
CA SER A 72 -2.86 -5.94 -8.47
C SER A 72 -1.77 -5.27 -7.64
N VAL A 73 -2.13 -4.80 -6.46
CA VAL A 73 -1.24 -4.03 -5.60
C VAL A 73 -0.23 -4.94 -4.93
N HIS A 74 1.04 -4.54 -4.95
CA HIS A 74 2.11 -5.16 -4.19
C HIS A 74 2.84 -4.06 -3.42
N LEU A 75 2.85 -4.18 -2.11
CA LEU A 75 3.56 -3.27 -1.21
C LEU A 75 4.61 -4.07 -0.45
N GLN A 76 5.83 -3.58 -0.46
CA GLN A 76 6.94 -4.16 0.30
C GLN A 76 7.51 -3.12 1.24
N ARG A 77 7.64 -3.46 2.51
CA ARG A 77 8.26 -2.62 3.52
C ARG A 77 9.07 -3.48 4.47
N ALA A 78 10.39 -3.24 4.54
CA ALA A 78 11.31 -4.06 5.31
C ALA A 78 11.18 -5.54 4.94
N ASP A 79 10.91 -6.41 5.90
CA ASP A 79 10.73 -7.86 5.70
C ASP A 79 9.28 -8.28 5.43
N ARG A 80 8.38 -7.31 5.19
CA ARG A 80 6.95 -7.57 5.00
C ARG A 80 6.53 -7.30 3.58
N GLN A 81 5.62 -8.13 3.08
CA GLN A 81 5.02 -7.96 1.76
C GLN A 81 3.50 -8.02 1.89
N ILE A 82 2.83 -7.15 1.17
CA ILE A 82 1.38 -7.06 1.15
C ILE A 82 0.92 -7.10 -0.30
N PHE A 83 -0.08 -7.95 -0.57
CA PHE A 83 -0.70 -8.09 -1.89
C PHE A 83 -2.20 -7.92 -1.75
N GLY A 84 -2.85 -7.34 -2.74
CA GLY A 84 -4.30 -7.21 -2.76
C GLY A 84 -4.80 -6.51 -4.00
N ASP A 85 -6.12 -6.44 -4.15
CA ASP A 85 -6.75 -5.70 -5.24
C ASP A 85 -6.74 -4.20 -4.96
N SER A 86 -6.91 -3.82 -3.69
CA SER A 86 -6.86 -2.43 -3.24
C SER A 86 -6.10 -2.34 -1.92
N VAL A 87 -5.31 -1.29 -1.79
CA VAL A 87 -4.57 -0.98 -0.56
C VAL A 87 -4.79 0.49 -0.20
N GLU A 88 -5.11 0.74 1.06
CA GLU A 88 -5.13 2.07 1.64
C GLU A 88 -4.08 2.11 2.75
N TYR A 89 -3.21 3.10 2.73
CA TYR A 89 -2.12 3.21 3.69
C TYR A 89 -2.02 4.63 4.22
N SER A 90 -1.91 4.77 5.54
CA SER A 90 -1.68 6.03 6.21
C SER A 90 -0.27 6.03 6.80
N THR A 91 0.55 7.00 6.38
CA THR A 91 1.95 7.06 6.80
C THR A 91 2.11 7.53 8.24
N ASP A 92 1.21 8.40 8.72
CA ASP A 92 1.27 8.94 10.08
C ASP A 92 1.01 7.87 11.14
N SER A 93 -0.05 7.08 10.95
CA SER A 93 -0.43 6.01 11.86
C SER A 93 0.22 4.67 11.52
N GLU A 94 0.87 4.59 10.36
CA GLU A 94 1.39 3.34 9.80
C GLU A 94 0.31 2.24 9.73
N TYR A 95 -0.92 2.67 9.41
CA TYR A 95 -2.08 1.78 9.26
C TYR A 95 -2.27 1.44 7.79
N GLY A 96 -2.44 0.16 7.50
CA GLY A 96 -2.75 -0.33 6.17
C GLY A 96 -4.01 -1.16 6.15
N LEU A 97 -4.80 -0.99 5.10
CA LEU A 97 -6.01 -1.78 4.84
C LEU A 97 -5.90 -2.37 3.45
N VAL A 98 -6.02 -3.68 3.34
CA VAL A 98 -5.96 -4.41 2.08
C VAL A 98 -7.29 -5.13 1.88
N THR A 99 -7.89 -4.94 0.72
CA THR A 99 -9.17 -5.59 0.37
C THR A 99 -9.06 -6.29 -0.97
N GLY A 100 -9.76 -7.42 -1.10
CA GLY A 100 -9.76 -8.22 -2.32
C GLY A 100 -8.50 -9.07 -2.46
N ASN A 101 -8.61 -10.38 -2.27
CA ASN A 101 -7.48 -11.31 -2.35
C ASN A 101 -6.29 -10.85 -1.52
N ALA A 102 -6.57 -10.38 -0.30
CA ALA A 102 -5.56 -9.81 0.57
C ALA A 102 -4.59 -10.88 1.07
N ARG A 103 -3.29 -10.55 1.04
CA ARG A 103 -2.22 -11.45 1.47
C ARG A 103 -1.12 -10.66 2.15
N LEU A 104 -0.74 -11.08 3.34
CA LEU A 104 0.35 -10.50 4.10
C LEU A 104 1.41 -11.57 4.35
N ILE A 105 2.66 -11.26 4.03
CA ILE A 105 3.80 -12.13 4.31
C ILE A 105 4.72 -11.39 5.27
N ALA A 106 4.98 -11.98 6.43
CA ALA A 106 5.85 -11.39 7.45
C ALA A 106 6.49 -12.51 8.27
N GLU A 107 7.80 -12.46 8.43
CA GLU A 107 8.55 -13.38 9.30
C GLU A 107 8.24 -14.87 9.01
N GLY A 108 8.16 -15.23 7.73
CA GLY A 108 7.86 -16.62 7.31
C GLY A 108 6.40 -17.02 7.40
N THR A 109 5.54 -16.15 7.92
CA THR A 109 4.10 -16.39 8.01
C THR A 109 3.38 -15.73 6.84
N THR A 110 2.50 -16.50 6.19
CA THR A 110 1.59 -16.00 5.17
C THR A 110 0.17 -15.97 5.73
N LEU A 111 -0.46 -14.82 5.67
CA LEU A 111 -1.83 -14.60 6.12
C LEU A 111 -2.65 -14.13 4.92
N THR A 112 -3.77 -14.80 4.64
CA THR A 112 -4.66 -14.40 3.53
C THR A 112 -6.06 -14.19 4.06
N GLY A 113 -6.85 -13.40 3.33
CA GLY A 113 -8.25 -13.15 3.68
C GLY A 113 -8.91 -12.25 2.64
N ASP A 114 -10.19 -12.00 2.82
CA ASP A 114 -10.93 -11.04 2.00
C ASP A 114 -10.50 -9.62 2.35
N LYS A 115 -10.13 -9.40 3.60
CA LYS A 115 -9.69 -8.11 4.13
C LYS A 115 -8.58 -8.35 5.16
N VAL A 116 -7.49 -7.60 5.04
CA VAL A 116 -6.40 -7.61 6.01
C VAL A 116 -6.11 -6.18 6.43
N GLU A 117 -6.08 -5.94 7.75
CA GLU A 117 -5.69 -4.67 8.34
C GLU A 117 -4.36 -4.84 9.08
N GLY A 118 -3.48 -3.86 8.99
CA GLY A 118 -2.20 -3.87 9.68
C GLY A 118 -1.90 -2.56 10.36
N TRP A 119 -1.40 -2.64 11.57
CA TRP A 119 -0.92 -1.51 12.38
C TRP A 119 0.56 -1.73 12.60
N MET A 120 1.39 -1.10 11.77
CA MET A 120 2.83 -1.37 11.75
C MET A 120 3.55 -0.91 13.02
N LYS A 121 3.07 0.17 13.64
CA LYS A 121 3.65 0.66 14.90
C LYS A 121 3.44 -0.32 16.05
N GLU A 122 2.30 -0.99 16.07
CA GLU A 122 1.95 -1.94 17.12
C GLU A 122 2.34 -3.38 16.76
N VAL A 123 2.80 -3.62 15.54
CA VAL A 123 3.07 -4.94 14.98
C VAL A 123 1.86 -5.85 15.18
N ARG A 124 0.72 -5.38 14.70
CA ARG A 124 -0.57 -6.08 14.79
C ARG A 124 -1.19 -6.19 13.41
N ALA A 125 -1.82 -7.31 13.13
CA ALA A 125 -2.58 -7.52 11.91
C ALA A 125 -3.86 -8.28 12.22
N VAL A 126 -4.91 -7.98 11.47
CA VAL A 126 -6.21 -8.66 11.57
C VAL A 126 -6.67 -9.03 10.16
N ALA A 127 -7.00 -10.29 9.95
CA ALA A 127 -7.57 -10.78 8.71
C ALA A 127 -9.00 -11.24 8.94
N GLN A 128 -9.87 -10.96 7.99
CA GLN A 128 -11.29 -11.32 8.05
C GLN A 128 -11.76 -11.88 6.72
N GLY A 129 -12.65 -12.87 6.76
CA GLY A 129 -13.26 -13.48 5.60
C GLY A 129 -12.36 -14.48 4.91
N ASN A 130 -12.71 -15.76 4.96
CA ASN A 130 -11.97 -16.85 4.31
C ASN A 130 -10.46 -16.80 4.63
N VAL A 131 -10.15 -16.65 5.92
CA VAL A 131 -8.77 -16.47 6.37
C VAL A 131 -8.01 -17.77 6.34
N THR A 132 -6.79 -17.74 5.78
CA THR A 132 -5.82 -18.83 5.92
C THR A 132 -4.51 -18.29 6.46
N PHE A 133 -3.80 -19.09 7.22
CA PHE A 133 -2.46 -18.76 7.67
C PHE A 133 -1.55 -19.97 7.54
N SER A 134 -0.29 -19.73 7.27
CA SER A 134 0.71 -20.77 7.07
C SER A 134 2.08 -20.28 7.51
N ASN A 135 2.78 -21.08 8.29
CA ASN A 135 4.20 -20.86 8.59
C ASN A 135 4.92 -22.20 8.42
N PRO A 136 5.56 -22.41 7.25
CA PRO A 136 6.24 -23.68 6.97
C PRO A 136 7.41 -23.99 7.90
N GLU A 137 8.12 -22.96 8.37
CA GLU A 137 9.26 -23.15 9.27
C GLU A 137 8.82 -23.73 10.61
N ARG A 138 7.64 -23.36 11.08
CA ARG A 138 7.07 -23.85 12.32
C ARG A 138 6.10 -25.00 12.10
N ASN A 139 5.90 -25.41 10.85
CA ASN A 139 4.99 -26.46 10.45
C ASN A 139 3.56 -26.22 10.98
N VAL A 140 3.08 -24.99 10.87
CA VAL A 140 1.75 -24.59 11.32
C VAL A 140 0.98 -24.04 10.13
N SER A 141 -0.28 -24.48 9.99
CA SER A 141 -1.21 -23.92 9.02
C SER A 141 -2.63 -24.07 9.56
N GLY A 142 -3.52 -23.20 9.09
CA GLY A 142 -4.91 -23.25 9.52
C GLY A 142 -5.79 -22.31 8.71
N SER A 143 -7.09 -22.35 9.03
CA SER A 143 -8.08 -21.49 8.42
C SER A 143 -9.09 -21.03 9.47
N ALA A 144 -9.71 -19.87 9.24
CA ALA A 144 -10.67 -19.30 10.17
C ALA A 144 -11.51 -18.24 9.46
N ASP A 145 -12.59 -17.79 10.09
CA ASP A 145 -13.34 -16.63 9.62
C ASP A 145 -12.62 -15.32 9.95
N ARG A 146 -11.84 -15.35 11.01
CA ARG A 146 -11.05 -14.19 11.46
C ARG A 146 -9.78 -14.69 12.15
N ALA A 147 -8.69 -14.00 11.90
CA ALA A 147 -7.43 -14.24 12.60
C ALA A 147 -6.77 -12.92 12.96
N SER A 148 -6.08 -12.90 14.09
CA SER A 148 -5.31 -11.74 14.50
C SER A 148 -3.90 -12.17 14.86
N TYR A 149 -2.95 -11.32 14.56
CA TYR A 149 -1.55 -11.49 14.90
C TYR A 149 -1.08 -10.27 15.65
N THR A 150 -0.45 -10.48 16.77
CA THR A 150 0.14 -9.40 17.56
C THR A 150 1.51 -9.86 18.02
N ARG A 151 2.50 -9.04 17.78
CA ARG A 151 3.84 -9.26 18.32
C ARG A 151 4.02 -8.35 19.53
N THR A 152 4.23 -8.93 20.69
CA THR A 152 4.51 -8.18 21.90
C THR A 152 5.99 -7.79 21.89
N PRO A 153 6.34 -6.51 21.99
CA PRO A 153 7.75 -6.12 22.11
C PRO A 153 8.32 -6.66 23.40
N ASN A 154 9.52 -7.20 23.29
CA ASN A 154 10.28 -7.63 24.47
C ASN A 154 10.94 -6.43 25.14
#